data_f9e17f57934dab6a27709c2ae93eb991
#
_entry.id   f9e17f57934dab6a27709c2ae93eb991
#
_cell.length_a   1.000
_cell.length_b   1.000
_cell.length_c   1.000
_cell.angle_alpha   90.00
_cell.angle_beta   90.00
_cell.angle_gamma   90.00
#
_symmetry.space_group_name_H-M   'P 1'
#
loop_
_entity.id
_entity.type
_entity.pdbx_description
1 polymer ?
#
loop_
_entity_poly.entity_id
_entity_poly.type
_entity_poly.pdbx_seq_one_letter_code
_entity_poly.pdbx_strand_id
1 'polypeptide(L)'
;MEYVWAILYILVMLAVLGLNVLGLPANWVLLGLGWVWDLMHPGLSLGWGFYAPLLALAIAGEAIEFGAQFYGAKKYGGTNKGNIGAFIGAIAGAIFCAPFLMGFGALLGAVGGAYLGCYVFERLHGRPSSEAWHAAKGAMWGRVFGFVIKAGAGGAMLAIIAREVWPAARQAVVVLGI
;
A
#
# COMPACT_ATOMS: atom_id res chain seq x y z
N MET A 1 17.55 -16.25 21.36
CA MET A 1 17.37 -16.59 19.93
C MET A 1 15.99 -16.12 19.43
N GLU A 2 14.91 -16.35 20.18
CA GLU A 2 13.51 -16.03 19.84
C GLU A 2 13.28 -14.53 19.55
N TYR A 3 13.84 -13.64 20.37
CA TYR A 3 13.74 -12.19 20.12
C TYR A 3 14.40 -11.76 18.82
N VAL A 4 15.47 -12.43 18.41
CA VAL A 4 16.15 -12.14 17.14
C VAL A 4 15.23 -12.48 15.97
N TRP A 5 14.55 -13.64 16.03
CA TRP A 5 13.58 -14.05 15.02
C TRP A 5 12.38 -13.10 14.95
N ALA A 6 11.84 -12.68 16.11
CA ALA A 6 10.75 -11.71 16.15
C ALA A 6 11.15 -10.36 15.54
N ILE A 7 12.34 -9.85 15.85
CA ILE A 7 12.86 -8.60 15.28
C ILE A 7 13.04 -8.74 13.75
N LEU A 8 13.67 -9.85 13.30
CA LEU A 8 13.85 -10.08 11.85
C LEU A 8 12.50 -10.15 11.14
N TYR A 9 11.51 -10.80 11.74
CA TYR A 9 10.19 -10.92 11.16
C TYR A 9 9.48 -9.56 11.05
N ILE A 10 9.56 -8.72 12.08
CA ILE A 10 9.03 -7.35 12.07
C ILE A 10 9.76 -6.50 11.02
N LEU A 11 11.08 -6.67 10.86
CA LEU A 11 11.85 -5.97 9.81
C LEU A 11 11.40 -6.38 8.40
N VAL A 12 11.13 -7.67 8.18
CA VAL A 12 10.55 -8.15 6.92
C VAL A 12 9.19 -7.51 6.65
N MET A 13 8.32 -7.45 7.67
CA MET A 13 7.01 -6.81 7.54
C MET A 13 7.12 -5.31 7.23
N LEU A 14 8.08 -4.61 7.86
CA LEU A 14 8.36 -3.20 7.55
C LEU A 14 8.84 -3.02 6.10
N ALA A 15 9.70 -3.92 5.61
CA ALA A 15 10.12 -3.90 4.22
C ALA A 15 8.94 -4.15 3.27
N VAL A 16 8.06 -5.10 3.60
CA VAL A 16 6.83 -5.37 2.85
C VAL A 16 5.89 -4.15 2.85
N LEU A 17 5.74 -3.48 4.00
CA LEU A 17 4.97 -2.24 4.08
C LEU A 17 5.50 -1.17 3.11
N GLY A 18 6.83 -1.12 2.92
CA GLY A 18 7.48 -0.27 1.93
C GLY A 18 7.03 -0.53 0.49
N LEU A 19 6.57 -1.74 0.15
CA LEU A 19 6.05 -2.07 -1.18
C LEU A 19 4.76 -1.30 -1.53
N ASN A 20 4.05 -0.74 -0.54
CA ASN A 20 2.93 0.16 -0.82
C ASN A 20 3.35 1.39 -1.63
N VAL A 21 4.61 1.84 -1.50
CA VAL A 21 5.18 2.94 -2.28
C VAL A 21 5.15 2.63 -3.79
N LEU A 22 5.35 1.36 -4.14
CA LEU A 22 5.30 0.88 -5.53
C LEU A 22 3.86 0.68 -6.04
N GLY A 23 2.84 0.87 -5.19
CA GLY A 23 1.44 0.58 -5.52
C GLY A 23 1.12 -0.92 -5.53
N LEU A 24 1.98 -1.75 -4.94
CA LEU A 24 1.77 -3.18 -4.81
C LEU A 24 0.78 -3.51 -3.69
N PRO A 25 0.13 -4.67 -3.72
CA PRO A 25 -0.85 -5.08 -2.72
C PRO A 25 -0.18 -5.54 -1.41
N ALA A 26 0.66 -4.69 -0.82
CA ALA A 26 1.47 -5.01 0.36
C ALA A 26 0.64 -5.42 1.58
N ASN A 27 -0.57 -4.86 1.75
CA ASN A 27 -1.45 -5.21 2.87
C ASN A 27 -1.89 -6.67 2.82
N TRP A 28 -2.08 -7.24 1.62
CA TRP A 28 -2.37 -8.67 1.45
C TRP A 28 -1.17 -9.54 1.79
N VAL A 29 0.04 -9.08 1.47
CA VAL A 29 1.28 -9.78 1.84
C VAL A 29 1.45 -9.76 3.36
N LEU A 30 1.15 -8.63 4.04
CA LEU A 30 1.16 -8.54 5.50
C LEU A 30 0.17 -9.51 6.13
N LEU A 31 -1.05 -9.63 5.57
CA LEU A 31 -2.04 -10.61 6.03
C LEU A 31 -1.51 -12.04 5.89
N GLY A 32 -0.91 -12.37 4.75
CA GLY A 32 -0.28 -13.67 4.49
C GLY A 32 0.87 -13.95 5.45
N LEU A 33 1.71 -12.98 5.75
CA LEU A 33 2.77 -13.11 6.75
C LEU A 33 2.19 -13.36 8.14
N GLY A 34 1.13 -12.65 8.56
CA GLY A 34 0.44 -12.94 9.82
C GLY A 34 -0.02 -14.39 9.91
N TRP A 35 -0.55 -14.93 8.81
CA TRP A 35 -0.96 -16.33 8.72
C TRP A 35 0.22 -17.31 8.77
N VAL A 36 1.33 -17.01 8.09
CA VAL A 36 2.56 -17.83 8.15
C VAL A 36 3.11 -17.87 9.58
N TRP A 37 3.08 -16.75 10.28
CA TRP A 37 3.50 -16.71 11.69
C TRP A 37 2.66 -17.62 12.59
N ASP A 38 1.33 -17.59 12.43
CA ASP A 38 0.40 -18.46 13.16
C ASP A 38 0.67 -19.96 12.89
N LEU A 39 0.91 -20.32 11.64
CA LEU A 39 1.28 -21.71 11.26
C LEU A 39 2.59 -22.18 11.91
N MET A 40 3.56 -21.27 12.07
CA MET A 40 4.84 -21.60 12.70
C MET A 40 4.75 -21.69 14.22
N HIS A 41 3.66 -21.17 14.82
CA HIS A 41 3.44 -21.12 16.27
C HIS A 41 2.06 -21.68 16.64
N PRO A 42 1.83 -23.01 16.50
CA PRO A 42 0.50 -23.62 16.69
C PRO A 42 -0.12 -23.38 18.07
N GLY A 43 0.68 -22.99 19.06
CA GLY A 43 0.23 -22.66 20.41
C GLY A 43 -0.50 -21.32 20.54
N LEU A 44 -0.41 -20.44 19.53
CA LEU A 44 -1.08 -19.12 19.57
C LEU A 44 -2.56 -19.21 19.24
N SER A 45 -2.97 -20.17 18.39
CA SER A 45 -4.35 -20.38 17.92
C SER A 45 -5.08 -19.06 17.60
N LEU A 46 -4.49 -18.23 16.75
CA LEU A 46 -5.03 -16.93 16.38
C LEU A 46 -6.38 -17.13 15.66
N GLY A 47 -7.46 -16.74 16.33
CA GLY A 47 -8.81 -16.94 15.85
C GLY A 47 -9.30 -15.81 14.92
N TRP A 48 -10.58 -15.87 14.54
CA TRP A 48 -11.23 -14.85 13.70
C TRP A 48 -11.12 -13.42 14.27
N GLY A 49 -11.01 -13.26 15.58
CA GLY A 49 -10.80 -11.95 16.21
C GLY A 49 -9.50 -11.26 15.78
N PHE A 50 -8.49 -12.05 15.38
CA PHE A 50 -7.24 -11.54 14.84
C PHE A 50 -7.33 -11.29 13.32
N TYR A 51 -7.85 -12.26 12.55
CA TYR A 51 -7.86 -12.16 11.09
C TYR A 51 -8.92 -11.20 10.53
N ALA A 52 -10.07 -11.08 11.19
CA ALA A 52 -11.16 -10.22 10.70
C ALA A 52 -10.76 -8.74 10.60
N PRO A 53 -10.14 -8.11 11.63
CA PRO A 53 -9.68 -6.73 11.49
C PRO A 53 -8.56 -6.58 10.46
N LEU A 54 -7.65 -7.54 10.31
CA LEU A 54 -6.60 -7.49 9.29
C LEU A 54 -7.19 -7.55 7.88
N LEU A 55 -8.13 -8.46 7.65
CA LEU A 55 -8.84 -8.58 6.37
C LEU A 55 -9.64 -7.31 6.05
N ALA A 56 -10.34 -6.75 7.05
CA ALA A 56 -11.09 -5.52 6.89
C ALA A 56 -10.16 -4.35 6.53
N LEU A 57 -9.01 -4.21 7.18
CA LEU A 57 -8.02 -3.18 6.87
C LEU A 57 -7.40 -3.37 5.48
N ALA A 58 -7.11 -4.60 5.06
CA ALA A 58 -6.58 -4.88 3.73
C ALA A 58 -7.60 -4.48 2.64
N ILE A 59 -8.85 -4.93 2.78
CA ILE A 59 -9.92 -4.59 1.83
C ILE A 59 -10.20 -3.08 1.82
N ALA A 60 -10.33 -2.47 3.00
CA ALA A 60 -10.60 -1.03 3.11
C ALA A 60 -9.46 -0.19 2.51
N GLY A 61 -8.21 -0.55 2.78
CA GLY A 61 -7.04 0.14 2.22
C GLY A 61 -7.03 0.13 0.70
N GLU A 62 -7.25 -1.03 0.08
CA GLU A 62 -7.35 -1.15 -1.38
C GLU A 62 -8.57 -0.41 -1.95
N ALA A 63 -9.75 -0.61 -1.37
CA ALA A 63 -10.98 0.03 -1.84
C ALA A 63 -10.89 1.57 -1.79
N ILE A 64 -10.33 2.11 -0.70
CA ILE A 64 -10.17 3.56 -0.55
C ILE A 64 -9.08 4.09 -1.50
N GLU A 65 -7.97 3.36 -1.69
CA GLU A 65 -6.95 3.75 -2.68
C GLU A 65 -7.55 3.86 -4.08
N PHE A 66 -8.25 2.81 -4.55
CA PHE A 66 -8.92 2.83 -5.85
C PHE A 66 -9.98 3.93 -5.94
N GLY A 67 -10.80 4.07 -4.88
CA GLY A 67 -11.81 5.11 -4.79
C GLY A 67 -11.20 6.51 -4.87
N ALA A 68 -10.16 6.80 -4.11
CA ALA A 68 -9.49 8.09 -4.09
C ALA A 68 -8.90 8.46 -5.47
N GLN A 69 -8.28 7.49 -6.17
CA GLN A 69 -7.74 7.69 -7.51
C GLN A 69 -8.85 7.98 -8.53
N PHE A 70 -9.93 7.20 -8.50
CA PHE A 70 -11.05 7.35 -9.42
C PHE A 70 -11.83 8.66 -9.19
N TYR A 71 -12.17 8.95 -7.92
CA TYR A 71 -12.89 10.18 -7.57
C TYR A 71 -12.02 11.43 -7.68
N GLY A 72 -10.72 11.32 -7.41
CA GLY A 72 -9.78 12.43 -7.53
C GLY A 72 -9.82 13.05 -8.91
N ALA A 73 -9.62 12.26 -9.97
CA ALA A 73 -9.70 12.76 -11.33
C ALA A 73 -11.13 13.25 -11.70
N LYS A 74 -12.18 12.48 -11.36
CA LYS A 74 -13.57 12.86 -11.66
C LYS A 74 -13.99 14.18 -11.02
N LYS A 75 -13.66 14.40 -9.76
CA LYS A 75 -13.97 15.66 -9.03
C LYS A 75 -13.42 16.90 -9.73
N TYR A 76 -12.29 16.74 -10.42
CA TYR A 76 -11.65 17.81 -11.18
C TYR A 76 -11.98 17.76 -12.69
N GLY A 77 -13.08 17.11 -13.05
CA GLY A 77 -13.59 17.07 -14.42
C GLY A 77 -12.89 16.05 -15.34
N GLY A 78 -12.11 15.11 -14.78
CA GLY A 78 -11.44 14.06 -15.54
C GLY A 78 -12.42 13.05 -16.14
N THR A 79 -12.05 12.52 -17.32
CA THR A 79 -12.78 11.47 -18.01
C THR A 79 -12.31 10.07 -17.56
N ASN A 80 -13.07 9.03 -17.91
CA ASN A 80 -12.64 7.65 -17.70
C ASN A 80 -11.33 7.34 -18.46
N LYS A 81 -11.12 7.96 -19.63
CA LYS A 81 -9.89 7.84 -20.42
C LYS A 81 -8.71 8.51 -19.72
N GLY A 82 -8.91 9.68 -19.14
CA GLY A 82 -7.93 10.34 -18.29
C GLY A 82 -7.56 9.51 -17.07
N ASN A 83 -8.53 8.84 -16.44
CA ASN A 83 -8.27 7.90 -15.33
C ASN A 83 -7.41 6.70 -15.76
N ILE A 84 -7.68 6.10 -16.91
CA ILE A 84 -6.84 5.03 -17.48
C ILE A 84 -5.43 5.56 -17.73
N GLY A 85 -5.30 6.74 -18.31
CA GLY A 85 -4.02 7.41 -18.52
C GLY A 85 -3.26 7.64 -17.22
N ALA A 86 -3.95 8.09 -16.16
CA ALA A 86 -3.37 8.26 -14.83
C ALA A 86 -2.86 6.93 -14.25
N PHE A 87 -3.63 5.86 -14.40
CA PHE A 87 -3.24 4.53 -13.91
C PHE A 87 -2.00 3.99 -14.64
N ILE A 88 -2.00 4.02 -15.97
CA ILE A 88 -0.86 3.59 -16.79
C ILE A 88 0.37 4.45 -16.49
N GLY A 89 0.19 5.76 -16.45
CA GLY A 89 1.25 6.71 -16.15
C GLY A 89 1.84 6.50 -14.75
N ALA A 90 1.00 6.22 -13.75
CA ALA A 90 1.47 5.92 -12.40
C ALA A 90 2.35 4.68 -12.34
N ILE A 91 1.96 3.59 -13.02
CA ILE A 91 2.75 2.36 -13.09
C ILE A 91 4.08 2.63 -13.81
N ALA A 92 4.02 3.24 -14.99
CA ALA A 92 5.22 3.55 -15.77
C ALA A 92 6.18 4.47 -14.99
N GLY A 93 5.65 5.53 -14.36
CA GLY A 93 6.43 6.46 -13.54
C GLY A 93 7.05 5.78 -12.32
N ALA A 94 6.29 4.91 -11.62
CA ALA A 94 6.82 4.15 -10.50
C ALA A 94 8.00 3.25 -10.91
N ILE A 95 7.84 2.49 -11.99
CA ILE A 95 8.90 1.58 -12.50
C ILE A 95 10.12 2.38 -12.93
N PHE A 96 9.94 3.45 -13.70
CA PHE A 96 11.03 4.25 -14.23
C PHE A 96 11.82 4.96 -13.13
N CYS A 97 11.13 5.46 -12.09
CA CYS A 97 11.75 6.18 -10.99
C CYS A 97 12.16 5.29 -9.81
N ALA A 98 11.78 4.00 -9.79
CA ALA A 98 12.10 3.08 -8.70
C ALA A 98 13.59 2.99 -8.33
N PRO A 99 14.54 2.99 -9.29
CA PRO A 99 15.97 2.94 -8.96
C PRO A 99 16.50 4.18 -8.24
N PHE A 100 15.76 5.29 -8.31
CA PHE A 100 16.18 6.55 -7.70
C PHE A 100 15.74 6.64 -6.24
N LEU A 101 16.52 7.34 -5.42
CA LEU A 101 16.21 7.67 -4.02
C LEU A 101 15.86 6.43 -3.15
N MET A 102 16.52 5.31 -3.36
CA MET A 102 16.32 4.09 -2.55
C MET A 102 14.84 3.61 -2.50
N GLY A 103 14.10 3.77 -3.61
CA GLY A 103 12.69 3.39 -3.71
C GLY A 103 11.69 4.54 -3.51
N PHE A 104 12.05 5.63 -2.84
CA PHE A 104 11.18 6.82 -2.77
C PHE A 104 10.91 7.44 -4.15
N GLY A 105 11.82 7.25 -5.10
CA GLY A 105 11.62 7.62 -6.49
C GLY A 105 10.37 6.99 -7.10
N ALA A 106 10.02 5.76 -6.72
CA ALA A 106 8.81 5.10 -7.20
C ALA A 106 7.53 5.83 -6.78
N LEU A 107 7.47 6.34 -5.55
CA LEU A 107 6.33 7.13 -5.09
C LEU A 107 6.19 8.44 -5.87
N LEU A 108 7.31 9.18 -5.99
CA LEU A 108 7.32 10.42 -6.76
C LEU A 108 7.00 10.16 -8.24
N GLY A 109 7.56 9.08 -8.79
CA GLY A 109 7.28 8.62 -10.15
C GLY A 109 5.82 8.21 -10.35
N ALA A 110 5.21 7.51 -9.39
CA ALA A 110 3.80 7.15 -9.44
C ALA A 110 2.89 8.38 -9.42
N VAL A 111 3.17 9.35 -8.55
CA VAL A 111 2.40 10.59 -8.44
C VAL A 111 2.56 11.47 -9.68
N GLY A 112 3.81 11.69 -10.11
CA GLY A 112 4.11 12.45 -11.34
C GLY A 112 3.60 11.75 -12.60
N GLY A 113 3.74 10.42 -12.64
CA GLY A 113 3.23 9.59 -13.74
C GLY A 113 1.70 9.62 -13.83
N ALA A 114 0.98 9.58 -12.71
CA ALA A 114 -0.48 9.73 -12.69
C ALA A 114 -0.90 11.09 -13.25
N TYR A 115 -0.19 12.14 -12.85
CA TYR A 115 -0.42 13.49 -13.37
C TYR A 115 -0.19 13.57 -14.88
N LEU A 116 1.00 13.18 -15.35
CA LEU A 116 1.37 13.25 -16.76
C LEU A 116 0.50 12.33 -17.63
N GLY A 117 0.25 11.11 -17.17
CA GLY A 117 -0.60 10.15 -17.88
C GLY A 117 -2.03 10.65 -18.03
N CYS A 118 -2.63 11.21 -16.98
CA CYS A 118 -3.94 11.82 -17.05
C CYS A 118 -3.94 12.98 -18.06
N TYR A 119 -3.00 13.90 -17.95
CA TYR A 119 -2.90 15.06 -18.82
C TYR A 119 -2.77 14.67 -20.30
N VAL A 120 -1.86 13.75 -20.61
CA VAL A 120 -1.62 13.30 -22.00
C VAL A 120 -2.87 12.63 -22.57
N PHE A 121 -3.51 11.73 -21.82
CA PHE A 121 -4.72 11.04 -22.31
C PHE A 121 -5.89 11.99 -22.51
N GLU A 122 -6.12 12.98 -21.62
CA GLU A 122 -7.14 13.99 -21.81
C GLU A 122 -6.87 14.85 -23.07
N ARG A 123 -5.60 15.22 -23.30
CA ARG A 123 -5.19 15.97 -24.50
C ARG A 123 -5.35 15.18 -25.78
N LEU A 124 -4.95 13.90 -25.80
CA LEU A 124 -5.11 13.01 -26.96
C LEU A 124 -6.58 12.80 -27.36
N HIS A 125 -7.51 12.98 -26.40
CA HIS A 125 -8.94 12.86 -26.66
C HIS A 125 -9.61 14.20 -26.90
N GLY A 126 -8.84 15.25 -27.32
CA GLY A 126 -9.35 16.51 -27.83
C GLY A 126 -9.76 17.50 -26.73
N ARG A 127 -9.49 17.26 -25.46
CA ARG A 127 -9.83 18.23 -24.40
C ARG A 127 -8.89 19.46 -24.42
N PRO A 128 -9.39 20.62 -24.06
CA PRO A 128 -8.56 21.82 -23.94
C PRO A 128 -7.54 21.65 -22.82
N SER A 129 -6.38 22.31 -22.98
CA SER A 129 -5.25 22.18 -22.05
C SER A 129 -5.62 22.54 -20.59
N SER A 130 -6.47 23.54 -20.40
CA SER A 130 -6.95 23.97 -19.08
C SER A 130 -7.71 22.89 -18.34
N GLU A 131 -8.63 22.19 -19.03
CA GLU A 131 -9.40 21.10 -18.44
C GLU A 131 -8.54 19.87 -18.16
N ALA A 132 -7.66 19.50 -19.12
CA ALA A 132 -6.72 18.41 -18.94
C ALA A 132 -5.79 18.64 -17.73
N TRP A 133 -5.34 19.87 -17.52
CA TRP A 133 -4.53 20.28 -16.38
C TRP A 133 -5.28 20.12 -15.05
N HIS A 134 -6.56 20.53 -14.99
CA HIS A 134 -7.37 20.34 -13.79
C HIS A 134 -7.61 18.86 -13.47
N ALA A 135 -7.96 18.05 -14.47
CA ALA A 135 -8.13 16.61 -14.31
C ALA A 135 -6.85 15.93 -13.81
N ALA A 136 -5.69 16.31 -14.36
CA ALA A 136 -4.39 15.79 -13.97
C ALA A 136 -4.04 16.10 -12.50
N LYS A 137 -4.34 17.31 -12.02
CA LYS A 137 -4.19 17.64 -10.58
C LYS A 137 -5.08 16.76 -9.71
N GLY A 138 -6.30 16.48 -10.14
CA GLY A 138 -7.21 15.59 -9.43
C GLY A 138 -6.67 14.16 -9.35
N ALA A 139 -6.13 13.62 -10.43
CA ALA A 139 -5.50 12.31 -10.47
C ALA A 139 -4.28 12.24 -9.54
N MET A 140 -3.43 13.25 -9.54
CA MET A 140 -2.28 13.36 -8.65
C MET A 140 -2.69 13.33 -7.17
N TRP A 141 -3.62 14.18 -6.77
CA TRP A 141 -4.07 14.21 -5.38
C TRP A 141 -4.80 12.94 -4.97
N GLY A 142 -5.60 12.36 -5.87
CA GLY A 142 -6.23 11.06 -5.64
C GLY A 142 -5.20 9.98 -5.35
N ARG A 143 -4.07 9.98 -6.06
CA ARG A 143 -2.96 9.05 -5.83
C ARG A 143 -2.30 9.26 -4.47
N VAL A 144 -2.02 10.52 -4.09
CA VAL A 144 -1.40 10.85 -2.80
C VAL A 144 -2.30 10.42 -1.63
N PHE A 145 -3.57 10.81 -1.65
CA PHE A 145 -4.50 10.45 -0.58
C PHE A 145 -4.73 8.94 -0.48
N GLY A 146 -4.90 8.27 -1.63
CA GLY A 146 -5.04 6.82 -1.67
C GLY A 146 -3.86 6.10 -1.04
N PHE A 147 -2.64 6.52 -1.40
CA PHE A 147 -1.40 5.98 -0.82
C PHE A 147 -1.34 6.19 0.69
N VAL A 148 -1.60 7.41 1.19
CA VAL A 148 -1.52 7.72 2.64
C VAL A 148 -2.47 6.83 3.44
N ILE A 149 -3.71 6.67 2.97
CA ILE A 149 -4.72 5.87 3.66
C ILE A 149 -4.34 4.38 3.63
N LYS A 150 -3.90 3.86 2.48
CA LYS A 150 -3.46 2.47 2.34
C LYS A 150 -2.24 2.17 3.21
N ALA A 151 -1.25 3.06 3.22
CA ALA A 151 -0.06 2.92 4.07
C ALA A 151 -0.43 2.99 5.56
N GLY A 152 -1.38 3.85 5.93
CA GLY A 152 -1.92 3.91 7.29
C GLY A 152 -2.61 2.61 7.72
N ALA A 153 -3.44 2.02 6.83
CA ALA A 153 -4.05 0.72 7.06
C ALA A 153 -2.99 -0.39 7.24
N GLY A 154 -1.96 -0.40 6.38
CA GLY A 154 -0.84 -1.34 6.50
C GLY A 154 -0.04 -1.17 7.79
N GLY A 155 0.17 0.08 8.24
CA GLY A 155 0.79 0.38 9.53
C GLY A 155 -0.02 -0.14 10.72
N ALA A 156 -1.35 0.01 10.67
CA ALA A 156 -2.24 -0.56 11.67
C ALA A 156 -2.20 -2.10 11.68
N MET A 157 -2.20 -2.74 10.50
CA MET A 157 -2.02 -4.20 10.38
C MET A 157 -0.70 -4.65 10.97
N LEU A 158 0.41 -3.97 10.64
CA LEU A 158 1.72 -4.26 11.21
C LEU A 158 1.70 -4.17 12.74
N ALA A 159 1.08 -3.15 13.31
CA ALA A 159 0.97 -2.99 14.76
C ALA A 159 0.18 -4.13 15.41
N ILE A 160 -0.93 -4.58 14.79
CA ILE A 160 -1.73 -5.72 15.28
C ILE A 160 -0.88 -7.00 15.26
N ILE A 161 -0.19 -7.29 14.14
CA ILE A 161 0.62 -8.51 14.01
C ILE A 161 1.83 -8.46 14.96
N ALA A 162 2.50 -7.32 15.07
CA ALA A 162 3.66 -7.16 15.93
C ALA A 162 3.33 -7.40 17.42
N ARG A 163 2.12 -7.08 17.86
CA ARG A 163 1.65 -7.37 19.23
C ARG A 163 1.58 -8.86 19.50
N GLU A 164 1.22 -9.68 18.53
CA GLU A 164 1.13 -11.14 18.68
C GLU A 164 2.51 -11.80 18.51
N VAL A 165 3.33 -11.28 17.63
CA VAL A 165 4.71 -11.76 17.43
C VAL A 165 5.55 -11.60 18.69
N TRP A 166 5.43 -10.47 19.38
CA TRP A 166 6.25 -10.15 20.55
C TRP A 166 5.95 -11.01 21.81
N PRO A 167 4.69 -11.23 22.23
CA PRO A 167 4.36 -12.15 23.32
C PRO A 167 4.72 -13.60 23.02
N ALA A 168 4.56 -14.06 21.78
CA ALA A 168 4.95 -15.40 21.38
C ALA A 168 6.44 -15.65 21.63
N ALA A 169 7.29 -14.68 21.29
CA ALA A 169 8.70 -14.75 21.58
C ALA A 169 8.99 -14.82 23.09
N ARG A 170 8.24 -14.12 23.94
CA ARG A 170 8.37 -14.19 25.40
C ARG A 170 7.94 -15.55 25.97
N GLN A 171 6.83 -16.10 25.48
CA GLN A 171 6.33 -17.39 25.94
C GLN A 171 7.29 -18.52 25.58
N ALA A 172 7.86 -18.51 24.38
CA ALA A 172 8.85 -19.48 23.96
C ALA A 172 10.09 -19.47 24.87
N VAL A 173 10.58 -18.29 25.27
CA VAL A 173 11.69 -18.14 26.21
C VAL A 173 11.35 -18.75 27.57
N VAL A 174 10.14 -18.53 28.10
CA VAL A 174 9.70 -19.09 29.41
C VAL A 174 9.56 -20.61 29.36
N VAL A 175 9.04 -21.14 28.25
CA VAL A 175 8.84 -22.61 28.08
C VAL A 175 10.17 -23.36 27.91
N LEU A 176 11.13 -22.77 27.20
CA LEU A 176 12.43 -23.37 26.90
C LEU A 176 13.46 -23.18 28.02
N GLY A 177 13.18 -22.33 29.02
CA GLY A 177 14.06 -22.11 30.19
C GLY A 177 15.39 -21.45 29.83
N ILE A 178 15.45 -20.69 28.75
CA ILE A 178 16.63 -19.96 28.24
C ILE A 178 16.56 -18.49 28.59
#